data_bc55864b947df05ddfb1ec5cdc628e8d
#
_entry.id   bc55864b947df05ddfb1ec5cdc628e8d
#
_cell.length_a   1.000
_cell.length_b   1.000
_cell.length_c   1.000
_cell.angle_alpha   90.00
_cell.angle_beta   90.00
_cell.angle_gamma   90.00
#
_symmetry.space_group_name_H-M   'P 1'
#
loop_
_entity.id
_entity.type
_entity.pdbx_description
1 polymer ?
#
loop_
_entity_poly.entity_id
_entity_poly.type
_entity_poly.pdbx_seq_one_letter_code
_entity_poly.pdbx_strand_id
1 'polypeptide(L)'
;MANVLIIGAGGVGSVVAHKCAMNNSVFNTIMLASRTKAKCDRIAAEIQELHGVTIQTAQVDADVVADTVALIRAFRPVLVINVALPYQDLPIMDACLEAGVHYMDTANYEPKDVAKFEYSWQWAYRERFERAGLMALLGCGFDPGATQVFTSYANKHHFDRMDYLDIVDCNAGNHGKAFATNFNPEINIREITQPGRYWENGGWVEIPAMSIHKPIEYPEIGERESYVLYHEELESLVKNFPTLKRARFWMTFGPAYLTHLEVLQNVGMTRIDPVKFQGLNIVPLEFLKAVLPAPESLGENYTGQTSIGCQIKGVKDGADRTYYIWNNCDHAQTYREVRGQAVSYTTGVPAMIGAMLMLTGTSDRGGWMKPGVWNCEELDPDPFIEQMNKQGLPVQERIDVPLPHEYPV
;
A
#
# COMPACT_ATOMS: atom_id res chain seq x y z
N MET A 1 0.25 -26.06 -0.32
CA MET A 1 1.02 -25.33 -1.36
C MET A 1 0.05 -24.87 -2.43
N ALA A 2 0.07 -23.58 -2.77
CA ALA A 2 -0.90 -22.96 -3.66
C ALA A 2 -0.21 -22.27 -4.84
N ASN A 3 -0.87 -22.27 -6.01
CA ASN A 3 -0.44 -21.46 -7.16
C ASN A 3 -0.98 -20.04 -7.00
N VAL A 4 -0.15 -19.03 -7.23
CA VAL A 4 -0.55 -17.63 -7.13
C VAL A 4 -0.20 -16.87 -8.42
N LEU A 5 -1.12 -16.00 -8.84
CA LEU A 5 -0.93 -15.10 -9.97
C LEU A 5 -0.74 -13.69 -9.43
N ILE A 6 0.41 -13.09 -9.72
CA ILE A 6 0.72 -11.70 -9.39
C ILE A 6 0.50 -10.86 -10.65
N ILE A 7 -0.36 -9.84 -10.58
CA ILE A 7 -0.63 -8.91 -11.69
C ILE A 7 -0.03 -7.55 -11.33
N GLY A 8 0.95 -7.13 -12.12
CA GLY A 8 1.72 -5.89 -11.91
C GLY A 8 3.20 -6.18 -11.74
N ALA A 9 4.05 -5.61 -12.61
CA ALA A 9 5.52 -5.80 -12.61
C ALA A 9 6.25 -4.46 -12.40
N GLY A 10 5.74 -3.64 -11.47
CA GLY A 10 6.39 -2.45 -10.93
C GLY A 10 7.27 -2.80 -9.72
N GLY A 11 7.72 -1.77 -8.99
CA GLY A 11 8.55 -1.95 -7.79
C GLY A 11 7.91 -2.87 -6.75
N VAL A 12 6.64 -2.64 -6.39
CA VAL A 12 5.89 -3.47 -5.44
C VAL A 12 5.72 -4.90 -5.96
N GLY A 13 5.34 -5.07 -7.25
CA GLY A 13 5.17 -6.40 -7.85
C GLY A 13 6.46 -7.21 -7.90
N SER A 14 7.61 -6.54 -8.11
CA SER A 14 8.93 -7.17 -7.97
C SER A 14 9.14 -7.71 -6.56
N VAL A 15 8.93 -6.88 -5.54
CA VAL A 15 9.09 -7.31 -4.13
C VAL A 15 8.16 -8.47 -3.79
N VAL A 16 6.87 -8.39 -4.15
CA VAL A 16 5.90 -9.48 -3.92
C VAL A 16 6.36 -10.77 -4.55
N ALA A 17 6.83 -10.73 -5.80
CA ALA A 17 7.32 -11.92 -6.51
C ALA A 17 8.55 -12.53 -5.84
N HIS A 18 9.54 -11.70 -5.44
CA HIS A 18 10.70 -12.14 -4.67
C HIS A 18 10.30 -12.77 -3.32
N LYS A 19 9.46 -12.10 -2.55
CA LYS A 19 9.04 -12.59 -1.22
C LYS A 19 8.20 -13.85 -1.31
N CYS A 20 7.32 -14.00 -2.33
CA CYS A 20 6.62 -15.25 -2.59
C CYS A 20 7.62 -16.38 -2.95
N ALA A 21 8.63 -16.11 -3.76
CA ALA A 21 9.66 -17.08 -4.13
C ALA A 21 10.50 -17.52 -2.92
N MET A 22 10.84 -16.61 -2.01
CA MET A 22 11.54 -16.92 -0.75
C MET A 22 10.67 -17.76 0.20
N ASN A 23 9.34 -17.75 0.05
CA ASN A 23 8.37 -18.52 0.85
C ASN A 23 7.72 -19.65 0.03
N ASN A 24 8.49 -20.38 -0.77
CA ASN A 24 8.02 -21.42 -1.68
C ASN A 24 7.36 -22.65 -0.99
N SER A 25 7.50 -22.79 0.32
CA SER A 25 6.74 -23.77 1.11
C SER A 25 5.23 -23.46 1.16
N VAL A 26 4.85 -22.17 0.98
CA VAL A 26 3.46 -21.71 0.88
C VAL A 26 3.07 -21.55 -0.59
N PHE A 27 3.90 -20.85 -1.35
CA PHE A 27 3.68 -20.46 -2.75
C PHE A 27 4.35 -21.48 -3.69
N ASN A 28 3.58 -22.47 -4.15
CA ASN A 28 4.13 -23.59 -4.92
C ASN A 28 4.57 -23.20 -6.34
N THR A 29 3.69 -22.52 -7.05
CA THR A 29 3.97 -22.01 -8.39
C THR A 29 3.54 -20.55 -8.45
N ILE A 30 4.44 -19.71 -8.87
CA ILE A 30 4.25 -18.28 -8.96
C ILE A 30 4.24 -17.88 -10.43
N MET A 31 3.24 -17.12 -10.86
CA MET A 31 3.24 -16.45 -12.16
C MET A 31 3.19 -14.94 -11.95
N LEU A 32 4.11 -14.22 -12.59
CA LEU A 32 4.10 -12.77 -12.66
C LEU A 32 3.63 -12.32 -14.03
N ALA A 33 2.59 -11.49 -14.08
CA ALA A 33 1.99 -11.00 -15.31
C ALA A 33 1.85 -9.48 -15.34
N SER A 34 2.04 -8.89 -16.51
CA SER A 34 1.80 -7.47 -16.75
C SER A 34 1.63 -7.19 -18.25
N ARG A 35 1.27 -5.95 -18.62
CA ARG A 35 1.23 -5.53 -20.02
C ARG A 35 2.58 -5.62 -20.73
N THR A 36 3.67 -5.49 -19.98
CA THR A 36 5.05 -5.55 -20.50
C THR A 36 5.74 -6.82 -20.01
N LYS A 37 5.59 -7.92 -20.76
CA LYS A 37 6.17 -9.21 -20.40
C LYS A 37 7.68 -9.14 -20.12
N ALA A 38 8.42 -8.31 -20.84
CA ALA A 38 9.86 -8.14 -20.63
C ALA A 38 10.23 -7.67 -19.22
N LYS A 39 9.36 -6.88 -18.54
CA LYS A 39 9.56 -6.52 -17.13
C LYS A 39 9.40 -7.76 -16.22
N CYS A 40 8.41 -8.60 -16.50
CA CYS A 40 8.20 -9.86 -15.76
C CYS A 40 9.40 -10.81 -15.95
N ASP A 41 9.90 -10.95 -17.17
CA ASP A 41 11.03 -11.82 -17.49
C ASP A 41 12.32 -11.36 -16.78
N ARG A 42 12.56 -10.05 -16.69
CA ARG A 42 13.69 -9.49 -15.95
C ARG A 42 13.59 -9.83 -14.45
N ILE A 43 12.43 -9.59 -13.84
CA ILE A 43 12.20 -9.89 -12.41
C ILE A 43 12.36 -11.41 -12.16
N ALA A 44 11.86 -12.26 -13.06
CA ALA A 44 12.03 -13.70 -12.96
C ALA A 44 13.51 -14.13 -13.02
N ALA A 45 14.32 -13.47 -13.85
CA ALA A 45 15.77 -13.70 -13.92
C ALA A 45 16.47 -13.27 -12.63
N GLU A 46 16.11 -12.11 -12.06
CA GLU A 46 16.62 -11.61 -10.77
C GLU A 46 16.27 -12.56 -9.61
N ILE A 47 15.05 -13.10 -9.58
CA ILE A 47 14.62 -14.10 -8.59
C ILE A 47 15.43 -15.39 -8.72
N GLN A 48 15.65 -15.86 -9.94
CA GLN A 48 16.46 -17.04 -10.20
C GLN A 48 17.92 -16.83 -9.76
N GLU A 49 18.49 -15.65 -10.03
CA GLU A 49 19.85 -15.29 -9.62
C GLU A 49 20.01 -15.21 -8.09
N LEU A 50 19.09 -14.51 -7.41
CA LEU A 50 19.21 -14.23 -5.98
C LEU A 50 18.74 -15.39 -5.08
N HIS A 51 17.70 -16.11 -5.51
CA HIS A 51 17.02 -17.09 -4.64
C HIS A 51 17.03 -18.51 -5.20
N GLY A 52 17.50 -18.72 -6.43
CA GLY A 52 17.52 -20.03 -7.07
C GLY A 52 16.12 -20.60 -7.39
N VAL A 53 15.10 -19.75 -7.45
CA VAL A 53 13.71 -20.12 -7.70
C VAL A 53 13.28 -19.68 -9.09
N THR A 54 12.65 -20.59 -9.84
CA THR A 54 12.07 -20.27 -11.15
C THR A 54 10.59 -19.91 -10.98
N ILE A 55 10.18 -18.76 -11.49
CA ILE A 55 8.78 -18.34 -11.60
C ILE A 55 8.34 -18.28 -13.08
N GLN A 56 7.03 -18.38 -13.31
CA GLN A 56 6.46 -18.21 -14.65
C GLN A 56 6.16 -16.75 -14.94
N THR A 57 6.16 -16.39 -16.22
CA THR A 57 5.81 -15.03 -16.66
C THR A 57 4.76 -15.05 -17.76
N ALA A 58 3.89 -14.03 -17.78
CA ALA A 58 2.87 -13.87 -18.81
C ALA A 58 2.69 -12.40 -19.20
N GLN A 59 2.07 -12.19 -20.37
CA GLN A 59 1.53 -10.90 -20.74
C GLN A 59 0.02 -10.89 -20.48
N VAL A 60 -0.48 -9.80 -19.87
CA VAL A 60 -1.92 -9.59 -19.68
C VAL A 60 -2.22 -8.08 -19.70
N ASP A 61 -3.30 -7.71 -20.34
CA ASP A 61 -3.91 -6.40 -20.15
C ASP A 61 -5.03 -6.50 -19.12
N ALA A 62 -4.76 -6.02 -17.92
CA ALA A 62 -5.71 -6.11 -16.80
C ALA A 62 -6.89 -5.13 -16.92
N ASP A 63 -6.88 -4.20 -17.86
CA ASP A 63 -8.06 -3.40 -18.23
C ASP A 63 -9.09 -4.27 -19.00
N VAL A 64 -8.69 -5.44 -19.55
CA VAL A 64 -9.54 -6.35 -20.31
C VAL A 64 -9.87 -7.58 -19.46
N VAL A 65 -11.08 -7.62 -18.91
CA VAL A 65 -11.58 -8.72 -18.06
C VAL A 65 -11.38 -10.08 -18.70
N ALA A 66 -11.73 -10.22 -19.99
CA ALA A 66 -11.65 -11.49 -20.72
C ALA A 66 -10.21 -12.03 -20.82
N ASP A 67 -9.21 -11.15 -20.99
CA ASP A 67 -7.80 -11.56 -21.05
C ASP A 67 -7.32 -12.07 -19.67
N THR A 68 -7.72 -11.37 -18.61
CA THR A 68 -7.42 -11.78 -17.23
C THR A 68 -8.10 -13.10 -16.89
N VAL A 69 -9.37 -13.31 -17.26
CA VAL A 69 -10.10 -14.59 -17.10
C VAL A 69 -9.39 -15.71 -17.85
N ALA A 70 -8.99 -15.48 -19.11
CA ALA A 70 -8.29 -16.50 -19.90
C ALA A 70 -6.97 -16.91 -19.24
N LEU A 71 -6.19 -15.95 -18.73
CA LEU A 71 -4.94 -16.20 -18.02
C LEU A 71 -5.18 -16.99 -16.72
N ILE A 72 -6.17 -16.60 -15.90
CA ILE A 72 -6.54 -17.28 -14.66
C ILE A 72 -6.94 -18.74 -14.96
N ARG A 73 -7.80 -18.98 -15.96
CA ARG A 73 -8.25 -20.32 -16.33
C ARG A 73 -7.11 -21.20 -16.85
N ALA A 74 -6.14 -20.62 -17.57
CA ALA A 74 -4.97 -21.34 -18.08
C ALA A 74 -4.00 -21.73 -16.96
N PHE A 75 -3.68 -20.79 -16.06
CA PHE A 75 -2.70 -20.99 -14.99
C PHE A 75 -3.30 -21.68 -13.74
N ARG A 76 -4.61 -21.48 -13.47
CA ARG A 76 -5.36 -22.04 -12.34
C ARG A 76 -4.77 -21.65 -10.98
N PRO A 77 -4.59 -20.38 -10.69
CA PRO A 77 -4.18 -19.93 -9.37
C PRO A 77 -5.33 -20.13 -8.36
N VAL A 78 -4.99 -20.21 -7.09
CA VAL A 78 -5.96 -20.12 -5.99
C VAL A 78 -6.25 -18.66 -5.62
N LEU A 79 -5.25 -17.81 -5.79
CA LEU A 79 -5.28 -16.40 -5.42
C LEU A 79 -4.65 -15.54 -6.52
N VAL A 80 -5.29 -14.42 -6.85
CA VAL A 80 -4.72 -13.31 -7.61
C VAL A 80 -4.27 -12.23 -6.63
N ILE A 81 -2.99 -11.86 -6.71
CA ILE A 81 -2.39 -10.74 -5.99
C ILE A 81 -2.28 -9.57 -6.97
N ASN A 82 -3.15 -8.59 -6.83
CA ASN A 82 -3.16 -7.41 -7.67
C ASN A 82 -2.26 -6.32 -7.08
N VAL A 83 -1.18 -6.03 -7.77
CA VAL A 83 -0.24 -4.94 -7.50
C VAL A 83 -0.03 -4.08 -8.75
N ALA A 84 -1.06 -4.03 -9.59
CA ALA A 84 -1.18 -3.13 -10.73
C ALA A 84 -1.63 -1.73 -10.27
N LEU A 85 -2.04 -0.89 -11.20
CA LEU A 85 -2.57 0.43 -10.84
C LEU A 85 -4.01 0.31 -10.30
N PRO A 86 -4.43 1.19 -9.38
CA PRO A 86 -5.75 1.13 -8.76
C PRO A 86 -6.92 1.19 -9.76
N TYR A 87 -6.72 1.75 -10.94
CA TYR A 87 -7.71 1.75 -12.02
C TYR A 87 -8.16 0.35 -12.49
N GLN A 88 -7.36 -0.69 -12.19
CA GLN A 88 -7.54 -2.06 -12.67
C GLN A 88 -8.18 -2.98 -11.62
N ASP A 89 -8.45 -2.47 -10.42
CA ASP A 89 -8.98 -3.29 -9.32
C ASP A 89 -10.33 -3.91 -9.67
N LEU A 90 -11.30 -3.11 -10.12
CA LEU A 90 -12.64 -3.63 -10.42
C LEU A 90 -12.64 -4.62 -11.60
N PRO A 91 -11.96 -4.37 -12.74
CA PRO A 91 -11.81 -5.37 -13.80
C PRO A 91 -11.17 -6.68 -13.32
N ILE A 92 -10.15 -6.62 -12.46
CA ILE A 92 -9.51 -7.82 -11.92
C ILE A 92 -10.43 -8.54 -10.91
N MET A 93 -11.17 -7.81 -10.06
CA MET A 93 -12.19 -8.40 -9.17
C MET A 93 -13.29 -9.12 -9.96
N ASP A 94 -13.78 -8.53 -11.07
CA ASP A 94 -14.74 -9.18 -11.97
C ASP A 94 -14.16 -10.47 -12.57
N ALA A 95 -12.91 -10.43 -13.04
CA ALA A 95 -12.24 -11.60 -13.60
C ALA A 95 -12.05 -12.72 -12.54
N CYS A 96 -11.71 -12.36 -11.30
CA CYS A 96 -11.58 -13.32 -10.19
C CYS A 96 -12.92 -13.98 -9.87
N LEU A 97 -14.02 -13.23 -9.81
CA LEU A 97 -15.37 -13.77 -9.61
C LEU A 97 -15.79 -14.69 -10.75
N GLU A 98 -15.55 -14.31 -12.01
CA GLU A 98 -15.90 -15.13 -13.18
C GLU A 98 -15.10 -16.44 -13.23
N ALA A 99 -13.82 -16.38 -12.83
CA ALA A 99 -12.94 -17.53 -12.84
C ALA A 99 -12.98 -18.37 -11.55
N GLY A 100 -13.63 -17.91 -10.48
CA GLY A 100 -13.77 -18.62 -9.21
C GLY A 100 -12.48 -18.66 -8.38
N VAL A 101 -11.74 -17.55 -8.28
CA VAL A 101 -10.48 -17.45 -7.53
C VAL A 101 -10.53 -16.30 -6.53
N HIS A 102 -9.73 -16.40 -5.45
CA HIS A 102 -9.61 -15.32 -4.47
C HIS A 102 -8.85 -14.12 -5.04
N TYR A 103 -9.10 -12.95 -4.44
CA TYR A 103 -8.51 -11.67 -4.82
C TYR A 103 -7.84 -11.00 -3.64
N MET A 104 -6.77 -10.26 -3.88
CA MET A 104 -6.26 -9.24 -2.97
C MET A 104 -5.54 -8.12 -3.75
N ASP A 105 -5.48 -6.93 -3.13
CA ASP A 105 -4.75 -5.77 -3.63
C ASP A 105 -3.98 -5.04 -2.54
N THR A 106 -3.30 -3.94 -2.91
CA THR A 106 -2.48 -3.10 -2.03
C THR A 106 -2.95 -1.65 -1.97
N ALA A 107 -4.06 -1.31 -2.63
CA ALA A 107 -4.64 0.03 -2.68
C ALA A 107 -6.16 -0.09 -2.87
N ASN A 108 -6.87 1.02 -2.91
CA ASN A 108 -8.28 1.02 -3.30
C ASN A 108 -8.46 1.47 -4.75
N TYR A 109 -9.61 1.12 -5.32
CA TYR A 109 -9.97 1.57 -6.67
C TYR A 109 -10.04 3.09 -6.78
N GLU A 110 -9.50 3.60 -7.88
CA GLU A 110 -9.56 5.00 -8.26
C GLU A 110 -10.02 5.15 -9.72
N PRO A 111 -11.03 5.98 -10.03
CA PRO A 111 -11.36 6.33 -11.42
C PRO A 111 -10.23 7.11 -12.09
N LYS A 112 -9.99 6.86 -13.40
CA LYS A 112 -8.92 7.55 -14.17
C LYS A 112 -9.16 9.06 -14.33
N ASP A 113 -10.41 9.47 -14.40
CA ASP A 113 -10.86 10.83 -14.72
C ASP A 113 -11.11 11.72 -13.49
N VAL A 114 -11.16 11.12 -12.31
CA VAL A 114 -11.38 11.82 -11.03
C VAL A 114 -10.44 11.25 -9.98
N ALA A 115 -9.66 12.10 -9.31
CA ALA A 115 -8.88 11.69 -8.16
C ALA A 115 -9.83 11.48 -6.96
N LYS A 116 -10.26 10.24 -6.75
CA LYS A 116 -11.25 9.88 -5.73
C LYS A 116 -10.92 8.50 -5.17
N PHE A 117 -10.26 8.49 -4.03
CA PHE A 117 -9.83 7.29 -3.32
C PHE A 117 -10.92 6.85 -2.34
N GLU A 118 -11.72 5.84 -2.68
CA GLU A 118 -12.82 5.35 -1.84
C GLU A 118 -12.97 3.83 -1.95
N TYR A 119 -13.10 3.17 -0.82
CA TYR A 119 -13.38 1.73 -0.76
C TYR A 119 -14.82 1.37 -1.17
N SER A 120 -15.74 2.33 -1.21
CA SER A 120 -17.16 2.10 -1.52
C SER A 120 -17.37 1.28 -2.80
N TRP A 121 -16.54 1.49 -3.83
CA TRP A 121 -16.58 0.76 -5.10
C TRP A 121 -16.30 -0.73 -4.93
N GLN A 122 -15.30 -1.07 -4.13
CA GLN A 122 -14.89 -2.46 -3.88
C GLN A 122 -15.75 -3.13 -2.81
N TRP A 123 -16.19 -2.39 -1.78
CA TRP A 123 -17.13 -2.93 -0.78
C TRP A 123 -18.47 -3.35 -1.39
N ALA A 124 -18.89 -2.73 -2.49
CA ALA A 124 -20.09 -3.14 -3.25
C ALA A 124 -20.00 -4.58 -3.79
N TYR A 125 -18.81 -5.17 -3.87
CA TYR A 125 -18.61 -6.55 -4.29
C TYR A 125 -18.81 -7.58 -3.17
N ARG A 126 -18.98 -7.17 -1.91
CA ARG A 126 -19.04 -8.06 -0.73
C ARG A 126 -19.98 -9.24 -0.93
N GLU A 127 -21.23 -9.00 -1.26
CA GLU A 127 -22.23 -10.07 -1.46
C GLU A 127 -21.88 -11.02 -2.63
N ARG A 128 -21.25 -10.50 -3.68
CA ARG A 128 -20.84 -11.33 -4.84
C ARG A 128 -19.75 -12.32 -4.42
N PHE A 129 -18.73 -11.86 -3.68
CA PHE A 129 -17.67 -12.70 -3.14
C PHE A 129 -18.20 -13.68 -2.10
N GLU A 130 -19.08 -13.28 -1.19
CA GLU A 130 -19.73 -14.14 -0.20
C GLU A 130 -20.50 -15.30 -0.87
N ARG A 131 -21.36 -14.98 -1.84
CA ARG A 131 -22.15 -15.99 -2.58
C ARG A 131 -21.28 -16.96 -3.37
N ALA A 132 -20.13 -16.49 -3.86
CA ALA A 132 -19.17 -17.31 -4.57
C ALA A 132 -18.28 -18.17 -3.64
N GLY A 133 -18.34 -17.97 -2.32
CA GLY A 133 -17.44 -18.60 -1.35
C GLY A 133 -15.99 -18.12 -1.50
N LEU A 134 -15.78 -16.94 -2.06
CA LEU A 134 -14.47 -16.35 -2.33
C LEU A 134 -14.18 -15.20 -1.37
N MET A 135 -12.90 -14.94 -1.15
CA MET A 135 -12.42 -13.79 -0.38
C MET A 135 -11.77 -12.76 -1.31
N ALA A 136 -12.06 -11.49 -1.04
CA ALA A 136 -11.26 -10.35 -1.49
C ALA A 136 -10.68 -9.64 -0.26
N LEU A 137 -9.36 -9.48 -0.21
CA LEU A 137 -8.65 -8.72 0.80
C LEU A 137 -8.19 -7.40 0.18
N LEU A 138 -8.63 -6.28 0.74
CA LEU A 138 -8.40 -4.95 0.19
C LEU A 138 -7.31 -4.20 0.94
N GLY A 139 -6.51 -3.44 0.19
CA GLY A 139 -5.53 -2.53 0.73
C GLY A 139 -4.49 -3.23 1.62
N CYS A 140 -3.99 -4.38 1.22
CA CYS A 140 -3.00 -5.12 2.02
C CYS A 140 -1.56 -4.80 1.59
N GLY A 141 -1.20 -3.53 1.75
CA GLY A 141 0.16 -3.00 1.64
C GLY A 141 0.71 -2.58 3.00
N PHE A 142 1.39 -1.44 3.06
CA PHE A 142 1.78 -0.88 4.35
C PHE A 142 0.76 0.15 4.83
N ASP A 143 0.55 1.17 4.05
CA ASP A 143 -0.46 2.21 4.14
C ASP A 143 -1.14 2.33 2.74
N PRO A 144 -2.30 1.73 2.59
CA PRO A 144 -3.08 0.89 3.50
C PRO A 144 -2.49 -0.51 3.74
N GLY A 145 -2.84 -1.11 4.88
CA GLY A 145 -2.55 -2.50 5.21
C GLY A 145 -1.92 -2.69 6.59
N ALA A 146 -0.60 -2.61 6.71
CA ALA A 146 0.08 -2.78 8.00
C ALA A 146 -0.34 -1.73 9.04
N THR A 147 -0.61 -0.49 8.64
CA THR A 147 -1.14 0.57 9.53
C THR A 147 -2.52 0.23 10.10
N GLN A 148 -3.38 -0.41 9.29
CA GLN A 148 -4.67 -0.94 9.73
C GLN A 148 -4.49 -2.10 10.72
N VAL A 149 -3.55 -3.02 10.44
CA VAL A 149 -3.18 -4.10 11.35
C VAL A 149 -2.60 -3.55 12.66
N PHE A 150 -1.74 -2.54 12.61
CA PHE A 150 -1.20 -1.87 13.80
C PHE A 150 -2.30 -1.27 14.67
N THR A 151 -3.29 -0.63 14.04
CA THR A 151 -4.45 -0.06 14.73
C THR A 151 -5.30 -1.15 15.37
N SER A 152 -5.58 -2.25 14.66
CA SER A 152 -6.32 -3.40 15.18
C SER A 152 -5.57 -4.09 16.32
N TYR A 153 -4.24 -4.26 16.19
CA TYR A 153 -3.36 -4.81 17.23
C TYR A 153 -3.40 -3.95 18.50
N ALA A 154 -3.28 -2.63 18.34
CA ALA A 154 -3.39 -1.70 19.44
C ALA A 154 -4.75 -1.78 20.14
N ASN A 155 -5.84 -1.80 19.37
CA ASN A 155 -7.19 -1.95 19.91
C ASN A 155 -7.36 -3.26 20.71
N LYS A 156 -6.82 -4.37 20.17
CA LYS A 156 -6.94 -5.69 20.81
C LYS A 156 -6.16 -5.79 22.13
N HIS A 157 -4.95 -5.24 22.19
CA HIS A 157 -4.01 -5.49 23.28
C HIS A 157 -3.81 -4.31 24.23
N HIS A 158 -3.93 -3.07 23.73
CA HIS A 158 -3.48 -1.88 24.46
C HIS A 158 -4.58 -0.91 24.83
N PHE A 159 -5.79 -1.03 24.27
CA PHE A 159 -6.87 -0.08 24.52
C PHE A 159 -8.20 -0.78 24.83
N ASP A 160 -9.00 -0.18 25.71
CA ASP A 160 -10.42 -0.44 25.86
C ASP A 160 -11.24 0.51 24.96
N ARG A 161 -10.65 1.67 24.63
CA ARG A 161 -11.20 2.68 23.72
C ARG A 161 -10.08 3.50 23.11
N MET A 162 -10.02 3.56 21.81
CA MET A 162 -9.15 4.49 21.06
C MET A 162 -9.92 5.78 20.77
N ASP A 163 -9.33 6.94 21.09
CA ASP A 163 -9.91 8.26 20.85
C ASP A 163 -9.27 8.99 19.67
N TYR A 164 -7.93 8.84 19.49
CA TYR A 164 -7.15 9.57 18.49
C TYR A 164 -6.17 8.62 17.79
N LEU A 165 -6.09 8.75 16.47
CA LEU A 165 -5.15 8.02 15.62
C LEU A 165 -4.44 9.00 14.69
N ASP A 166 -3.12 9.02 14.74
CA ASP A 166 -2.28 9.62 13.72
C ASP A 166 -1.42 8.52 13.06
N ILE A 167 -1.64 8.27 11.77
CA ILE A 167 -0.75 7.47 10.95
C ILE A 167 0.35 8.40 10.47
N VAL A 168 1.60 7.98 10.62
CA VAL A 168 2.78 8.80 10.29
C VAL A 168 3.69 8.02 9.35
N ASP A 169 3.91 8.56 8.15
CA ASP A 169 4.78 8.00 7.11
C ASP A 169 5.94 8.94 6.80
N CYS A 170 7.13 8.41 6.99
CA CYS A 170 8.37 9.11 6.70
C CYS A 170 9.25 8.30 5.76
N ASN A 171 9.63 8.90 4.64
CA ASN A 171 10.77 8.47 3.86
C ASN A 171 11.92 9.48 4.02
N ALA A 172 12.90 9.12 4.85
CA ALA A 172 14.13 9.91 5.06
C ALA A 172 15.28 9.46 4.15
N GLY A 173 14.97 8.76 3.07
CA GLY A 173 15.94 8.28 2.12
C GLY A 173 16.45 9.35 1.14
N ASN A 174 17.58 9.03 0.51
CA ASN A 174 18.19 9.85 -0.53
C ASN A 174 18.58 8.99 -1.73
N HIS A 175 17.88 9.16 -2.84
CA HIS A 175 18.14 8.50 -4.13
C HIS A 175 19.04 9.31 -5.07
N GLY A 176 19.56 10.46 -4.64
CA GLY A 176 20.49 11.30 -5.40
C GLY A 176 19.87 12.04 -6.60
N LYS A 177 18.54 12.01 -6.78
CA LYS A 177 17.84 12.76 -7.83
C LYS A 177 17.24 14.04 -7.27
N ALA A 178 17.21 15.10 -8.07
CA ALA A 178 16.60 16.36 -7.68
C ALA A 178 15.07 16.24 -7.49
N PHE A 179 14.42 15.45 -8.35
CA PHE A 179 13.00 15.14 -8.28
C PHE A 179 12.76 13.72 -8.80
N ALA A 180 12.13 12.90 -8.01
CA ALA A 180 11.62 11.57 -8.37
C ALA A 180 10.55 11.16 -7.37
N THR A 181 9.69 10.22 -7.73
CA THR A 181 8.68 9.63 -6.86
C THR A 181 9.03 8.20 -6.50
N ASN A 182 8.75 7.76 -5.28
CA ASN A 182 9.10 6.43 -4.80
C ASN A 182 8.16 5.32 -5.25
N PHE A 183 6.97 5.69 -5.70
CA PHE A 183 5.98 4.84 -6.36
C PHE A 183 5.48 5.52 -7.63
N ASN A 184 4.42 5.01 -8.25
CA ASN A 184 3.94 5.53 -9.53
C ASN A 184 3.81 7.07 -9.52
N PRO A 185 4.50 7.82 -10.40
CA PRO A 185 4.50 9.27 -10.37
C PRO A 185 3.12 9.90 -10.51
N GLU A 186 2.25 9.29 -11.32
CA GLU A 186 0.90 9.77 -11.52
C GLU A 186 0.09 9.67 -10.22
N ILE A 187 0.08 8.52 -9.57
CA ILE A 187 -0.63 8.31 -8.30
C ILE A 187 -0.08 9.23 -7.22
N ASN A 188 1.23 9.26 -7.03
CA ASN A 188 1.88 10.12 -6.04
C ASN A 188 1.53 11.61 -6.24
N ILE A 189 1.64 12.13 -7.46
CA ILE A 189 1.37 13.56 -7.72
C ILE A 189 -0.13 13.86 -7.55
N ARG A 190 -1.03 12.95 -7.97
CA ARG A 190 -2.48 13.11 -7.78
C ARG A 190 -2.84 13.18 -6.32
N GLU A 191 -2.31 12.28 -5.51
CA GLU A 191 -2.55 12.21 -4.07
C GLU A 191 -2.17 13.53 -3.36
N ILE A 192 -0.96 14.03 -3.57
CA ILE A 192 -0.46 15.22 -2.84
C ILE A 192 -0.96 16.57 -3.40
N THR A 193 -1.50 16.60 -4.60
CA THR A 193 -2.04 17.83 -5.20
C THR A 193 -3.54 18.01 -4.98
N GLN A 194 -4.23 16.97 -4.45
CA GLN A 194 -5.64 17.04 -4.10
C GLN A 194 -5.86 17.68 -2.73
N PRO A 195 -7.07 18.24 -2.45
CA PRO A 195 -7.45 18.63 -1.11
C PRO A 195 -7.26 17.47 -0.13
N GLY A 196 -6.60 17.73 0.99
CA GLY A 196 -6.50 16.77 2.07
C GLY A 196 -7.84 16.65 2.81
N ARG A 197 -8.08 15.54 3.48
CA ARG A 197 -9.18 15.42 4.44
C ARG A 197 -8.82 14.46 5.55
N TYR A 198 -9.38 14.70 6.72
CA TYR A 198 -9.23 13.85 7.89
C TYR A 198 -10.54 13.73 8.66
N TRP A 199 -10.61 12.73 9.53
CA TRP A 199 -11.79 12.53 10.38
C TRP A 199 -11.69 13.33 11.67
N GLU A 200 -12.77 14.03 12.04
CA GLU A 200 -12.88 14.76 13.31
C GLU A 200 -14.33 14.76 13.82
N ASN A 201 -14.52 14.32 15.08
CA ASN A 201 -15.79 14.38 15.81
C ASN A 201 -17.02 13.89 15.03
N GLY A 202 -16.88 12.78 14.30
CA GLY A 202 -17.99 12.16 13.58
C GLY A 202 -18.20 12.67 12.15
N GLY A 203 -17.25 13.44 11.58
CA GLY A 203 -17.33 13.95 10.23
C GLY A 203 -15.97 14.08 9.53
N TRP A 204 -15.98 14.17 8.21
CA TRP A 204 -14.82 14.50 7.42
C TRP A 204 -14.58 16.01 7.37
N VAL A 205 -13.36 16.42 7.62
CA VAL A 205 -12.89 17.80 7.48
C VAL A 205 -12.00 17.90 6.25
N GLU A 206 -12.41 18.70 5.27
CA GLU A 206 -11.60 18.97 4.08
C GLU A 206 -10.67 20.17 4.33
N ILE A 207 -9.45 20.08 3.81
CA ILE A 207 -8.42 21.11 3.92
C ILE A 207 -7.75 21.34 2.55
N PRO A 208 -7.25 22.53 2.26
CA PRO A 208 -6.41 22.73 1.08
C PRO A 208 -5.21 21.79 1.09
N ALA A 209 -4.77 21.35 -0.10
CA ALA A 209 -3.62 20.46 -0.24
C ALA A 209 -2.42 21.00 0.55
N MET A 210 -1.76 20.15 1.34
CA MET A 210 -0.54 20.43 2.10
C MET A 210 -0.64 21.60 3.11
N SER A 211 -1.85 22.05 3.46
CA SER A 211 -2.05 23.28 4.27
C SER A 211 -1.83 23.08 5.78
N ILE A 212 -1.96 21.84 6.29
CA ILE A 212 -1.65 21.52 7.68
C ILE A 212 -0.36 20.72 7.70
N HIS A 213 0.65 21.25 8.36
CA HIS A 213 1.94 20.59 8.49
C HIS A 213 2.60 20.93 9.84
N LYS A 214 3.47 20.05 10.29
CA LYS A 214 4.27 20.22 11.51
C LYS A 214 5.48 19.29 11.49
N PRO A 215 6.51 19.60 12.28
CA PRO A 215 7.58 18.64 12.54
C PRO A 215 7.05 17.47 13.40
N ILE A 216 7.41 16.24 13.01
CA ILE A 216 7.15 15.02 13.75
C ILE A 216 8.49 14.31 13.98
N GLU A 217 8.70 13.80 15.21
CA GLU A 217 9.85 13.01 15.57
C GLU A 217 9.64 11.55 15.16
N TYR A 218 10.52 11.05 14.29
CA TYR A 218 10.52 9.65 13.84
C TYR A 218 11.67 8.90 14.50
N PRO A 219 11.42 7.74 15.11
CA PRO A 219 12.48 6.98 15.79
C PRO A 219 13.64 6.63 14.85
N GLU A 220 14.86 6.86 15.30
CA GLU A 220 16.13 6.64 14.58
C GLU A 220 16.36 7.56 13.35
N ILE A 221 15.40 8.40 13.01
CA ILE A 221 15.46 9.35 11.88
C ILE A 221 15.60 10.80 12.39
N GLY A 222 14.92 11.12 13.51
CA GLY A 222 14.77 12.47 14.03
C GLY A 222 13.60 13.23 13.41
N GLU A 223 13.57 14.53 13.66
CA GLU A 223 12.47 15.39 13.28
C GLU A 223 12.38 15.60 11.76
N ARG A 224 11.16 15.48 11.22
CA ARG A 224 10.84 15.72 9.81
C ARG A 224 9.53 16.48 9.67
N GLU A 225 9.52 17.46 8.75
CA GLU A 225 8.29 18.17 8.39
C GLU A 225 7.31 17.19 7.74
N SER A 226 6.11 17.11 8.32
CA SER A 226 5.07 16.16 7.93
C SER A 226 3.78 16.91 7.62
N TYR A 227 3.07 16.48 6.59
CA TYR A 227 1.91 17.14 6.02
C TYR A 227 0.69 16.24 6.15
N VAL A 228 -0.46 16.82 6.52
CA VAL A 228 -1.73 16.09 6.53
C VAL A 228 -2.21 15.90 5.11
N LEU A 229 -2.45 14.65 4.76
CA LEU A 229 -3.06 14.23 3.50
C LEU A 229 -4.34 13.44 3.79
N TYR A 230 -5.14 13.20 2.77
CA TYR A 230 -6.10 12.11 2.79
C TYR A 230 -5.40 10.82 2.36
N HIS A 231 -5.68 9.74 3.06
CA HIS A 231 -5.24 8.41 2.67
C HIS A 231 -6.37 7.41 2.91
N GLU A 232 -6.52 6.42 2.04
CA GLU A 232 -7.72 5.60 1.92
C GLU A 232 -8.03 4.74 3.15
N GLU A 233 -7.01 4.28 3.90
CA GLU A 233 -7.27 3.47 5.09
C GLU A 233 -8.05 4.20 6.18
N LEU A 234 -8.01 5.53 6.19
CA LEU A 234 -8.81 6.32 7.13
C LEU A 234 -10.30 6.01 6.99
N GLU A 235 -10.79 5.73 5.76
CA GLU A 235 -12.20 5.43 5.51
C GLU A 235 -12.64 4.13 6.20
N SER A 236 -11.84 3.07 6.09
CA SER A 236 -12.14 1.80 6.73
C SER A 236 -11.91 1.83 8.25
N LEU A 237 -10.86 2.52 8.69
CA LEU A 237 -10.53 2.64 10.11
C LEU A 237 -11.61 3.37 10.90
N VAL A 238 -12.11 4.51 10.43
CA VAL A 238 -13.19 5.24 11.15
C VAL A 238 -14.52 4.50 11.11
N LYS A 239 -14.75 3.68 10.07
CA LYS A 239 -15.92 2.80 10.00
C LYS A 239 -15.83 1.66 11.02
N ASN A 240 -14.66 1.02 11.15
CA ASN A 240 -14.46 -0.16 11.98
C ASN A 240 -14.11 0.19 13.44
N PHE A 241 -13.59 1.40 13.70
CA PHE A 241 -13.32 1.92 15.05
C PHE A 241 -14.13 3.20 15.33
N PRO A 242 -15.45 3.09 15.57
CA PRO A 242 -16.35 4.24 15.69
C PRO A 242 -16.12 5.10 16.94
N THR A 243 -15.24 4.69 17.84
CA THR A 243 -14.85 5.48 19.02
C THR A 243 -13.83 6.57 18.67
N LEU A 244 -13.22 6.51 17.50
CA LEU A 244 -12.24 7.50 17.05
C LEU A 244 -12.89 8.87 16.90
N LYS A 245 -12.41 9.82 17.69
CA LYS A 245 -12.78 11.23 17.64
C LYS A 245 -12.01 11.95 16.54
N ARG A 246 -10.78 11.52 16.27
CA ARG A 246 -9.96 12.03 15.18
C ARG A 246 -9.06 10.94 14.61
N ALA A 247 -8.94 10.91 13.26
CA ALA A 247 -7.97 10.09 12.54
C ALA A 247 -7.34 10.91 11.41
N ARG A 248 -6.01 10.93 11.35
CA ARG A 248 -5.22 11.69 10.36
C ARG A 248 -4.11 10.82 9.79
N PHE A 249 -3.75 11.13 8.55
CA PHE A 249 -2.57 10.59 7.89
C PHE A 249 -1.56 11.71 7.63
N TRP A 250 -0.29 11.45 7.95
CA TRP A 250 0.81 12.39 7.83
C TRP A 250 1.91 11.78 6.98
N MET A 251 2.36 12.52 5.96
CA MET A 251 3.46 12.10 5.10
C MET A 251 4.54 13.17 5.02
N THR A 252 5.79 12.75 4.90
CA THR A 252 6.95 13.63 4.81
C THR A 252 7.34 13.93 3.37
N PHE A 253 7.75 15.18 3.12
CA PHE A 253 8.30 15.60 1.83
C PHE A 253 9.54 16.47 2.04
N GLY A 254 10.59 16.19 1.26
CA GLY A 254 11.81 17.00 1.30
C GLY A 254 11.62 18.37 0.63
N PRO A 255 12.33 19.45 1.05
CA PRO A 255 12.23 20.78 0.46
C PRO A 255 12.49 20.83 -1.05
N ALA A 256 13.45 20.02 -1.55
CA ALA A 256 13.73 19.92 -2.98
C ALA A 256 12.53 19.36 -3.75
N TYR A 257 11.88 18.31 -3.22
CA TYR A 257 10.70 17.72 -3.84
C TYR A 257 9.56 18.75 -3.92
N LEU A 258 9.25 19.44 -2.83
CA LEU A 258 8.17 20.45 -2.78
C LEU A 258 8.41 21.59 -3.74
N THR A 259 9.66 22.12 -3.83
CA THR A 259 10.02 23.19 -4.77
C THR A 259 9.78 22.77 -6.22
N HIS A 260 10.19 21.57 -6.61
CA HIS A 260 9.97 21.09 -7.98
C HIS A 260 8.49 20.83 -8.25
N LEU A 261 7.76 20.26 -7.29
CA LEU A 261 6.32 20.04 -7.42
C LEU A 261 5.57 21.35 -7.63
N GLU A 262 5.88 22.39 -6.85
CA GLU A 262 5.28 23.71 -6.99
C GLU A 262 5.49 24.30 -8.39
N VAL A 263 6.71 24.21 -8.93
CA VAL A 263 7.00 24.64 -10.31
C VAL A 263 6.18 23.86 -11.32
N LEU A 264 6.11 22.54 -11.18
CA LEU A 264 5.34 21.68 -12.08
C LEU A 264 3.84 22.00 -12.04
N GLN A 265 3.29 22.30 -10.85
CA GLN A 265 1.90 22.75 -10.69
C GLN A 265 1.67 24.10 -11.35
N ASN A 266 2.53 25.09 -11.10
CA ASN A 266 2.42 26.44 -11.62
C ASN A 266 2.46 26.51 -13.15
N VAL A 267 3.21 25.59 -13.80
CA VAL A 267 3.26 25.49 -15.26
C VAL A 267 2.23 24.50 -15.84
N GLY A 268 1.38 23.91 -15.01
CA GLY A 268 0.32 23.02 -15.41
C GLY A 268 0.75 21.59 -15.84
N MET A 269 1.96 21.16 -15.46
CA MET A 269 2.45 19.81 -15.77
C MET A 269 1.80 18.70 -14.93
N THR A 270 1.12 19.05 -13.83
CA THR A 270 0.39 18.10 -12.98
C THR A 270 -1.08 17.92 -13.38
N ARG A 271 -1.54 18.57 -14.46
CA ARG A 271 -2.92 18.48 -14.94
C ARG A 271 -3.24 17.09 -15.46
N ILE A 272 -4.45 16.61 -15.16
CA ILE A 272 -5.01 15.34 -15.63
C ILE A 272 -5.95 15.50 -16.85
N ASP A 273 -6.36 16.74 -17.15
CA ASP A 273 -7.15 17.05 -18.34
C ASP A 273 -6.27 17.22 -19.58
N PRO A 274 -6.73 16.78 -20.78
CA PRO A 274 -5.92 16.84 -21.99
C PRO A 274 -5.71 18.26 -22.51
N VAL A 275 -4.50 18.58 -22.94
CA VAL A 275 -4.12 19.82 -23.65
C VAL A 275 -3.81 19.53 -25.11
N LYS A 276 -4.19 20.43 -26.00
CA LYS A 276 -3.84 20.32 -27.42
C LYS A 276 -2.40 20.73 -27.68
N PHE A 277 -1.61 19.85 -28.24
CA PHE A 277 -0.24 20.10 -28.69
C PHE A 277 -0.02 19.48 -30.08
N GLN A 278 0.31 20.30 -31.08
CA GLN A 278 0.58 19.87 -32.47
C GLN A 278 -0.52 18.95 -33.05
N GLY A 279 -1.79 19.24 -32.74
CA GLY A 279 -2.93 18.47 -33.22
C GLY A 279 -3.25 17.19 -32.40
N LEU A 280 -2.45 16.85 -31.41
CA LEU A 280 -2.67 15.74 -30.48
C LEU A 280 -3.28 16.24 -29.17
N ASN A 281 -4.03 15.38 -28.49
CA ASN A 281 -4.43 15.59 -27.11
C ASN A 281 -3.41 14.91 -26.22
N ILE A 282 -2.73 15.67 -25.36
CA ILE A 282 -1.73 15.18 -24.40
C ILE A 282 -2.21 15.50 -23.00
N VAL A 283 -2.22 14.50 -22.11
CA VAL A 283 -2.39 14.70 -20.67
C VAL A 283 -1.03 15.06 -20.07
N PRO A 284 -0.84 16.29 -19.52
CA PRO A 284 0.46 16.74 -19.05
C PRO A 284 1.08 15.81 -18.01
N LEU A 285 0.29 15.30 -17.05
CA LEU A 285 0.77 14.39 -16.02
C LEU A 285 1.26 13.05 -16.60
N GLU A 286 0.60 12.49 -17.61
CA GLU A 286 1.08 11.28 -18.28
C GLU A 286 2.39 11.51 -19.03
N PHE A 287 2.55 12.68 -19.63
CA PHE A 287 3.82 13.05 -20.26
C PHE A 287 4.92 13.23 -19.21
N LEU A 288 4.63 13.90 -18.10
CA LEU A 288 5.57 14.06 -16.98
C LEU A 288 6.02 12.69 -16.45
N LYS A 289 5.10 11.76 -16.24
CA LYS A 289 5.39 10.39 -15.83
C LYS A 289 6.35 9.66 -16.79
N ALA A 290 6.21 9.91 -18.10
CA ALA A 290 7.06 9.27 -19.11
C ALA A 290 8.52 9.78 -19.09
N VAL A 291 8.79 10.98 -18.58
CA VAL A 291 10.12 11.58 -18.50
C VAL A 291 10.77 11.48 -17.12
N LEU A 292 10.00 11.18 -16.09
CA LEU A 292 10.52 10.95 -14.73
C LEU A 292 11.25 9.61 -14.62
N PRO A 293 12.25 9.50 -13.71
CA PRO A 293 12.85 8.22 -13.38
C PRO A 293 11.78 7.22 -12.93
N ALA A 294 11.83 6.00 -13.43
CA ALA A 294 10.96 4.93 -12.97
C ALA A 294 11.30 4.58 -11.51
N PRO A 295 10.30 4.44 -10.60
CA PRO A 295 10.54 4.17 -9.18
C PRO A 295 11.41 2.94 -8.92
N GLU A 296 11.26 1.89 -9.74
CA GLU A 296 12.08 0.68 -9.66
C GLU A 296 13.58 0.93 -9.97
N SER A 297 13.92 2.04 -10.63
CA SER A 297 15.31 2.39 -10.95
C SER A 297 16.05 3.13 -9.82
N LEU A 298 15.35 3.49 -8.76
CA LEU A 298 15.94 4.30 -7.67
C LEU A 298 16.74 3.46 -6.66
N GLY A 299 16.55 2.13 -6.61
CA GLY A 299 17.02 1.28 -5.52
C GLY A 299 18.53 1.16 -5.38
N GLU A 300 19.30 1.13 -6.48
CA GLU A 300 20.73 0.74 -6.48
C GLU A 300 21.62 1.62 -5.56
N ASN A 301 21.37 2.93 -5.52
CA ASN A 301 22.18 3.86 -4.74
C ASN A 301 21.32 4.61 -3.70
N TYR A 302 20.21 4.05 -3.32
CA TYR A 302 19.31 4.64 -2.35
C TYR A 302 19.83 4.39 -0.93
N THR A 303 20.03 5.45 -0.17
CA THR A 303 20.49 5.40 1.22
C THR A 303 19.43 5.94 2.17
N GLY A 304 19.56 5.66 3.48
CA GLY A 304 18.59 6.06 4.49
C GLY A 304 17.46 5.05 4.63
N GLN A 305 16.40 5.44 5.31
CA GLN A 305 15.34 4.52 5.70
C GLN A 305 13.96 5.19 5.68
N THR A 306 12.92 4.34 5.62
CA THR A 306 11.54 4.74 5.91
C THR A 306 11.24 4.49 7.40
N SER A 307 10.24 5.21 7.94
CA SER A 307 9.64 4.95 9.25
C SER A 307 8.15 5.18 9.15
N ILE A 308 7.36 4.12 9.27
CA ILE A 308 5.91 4.19 9.10
C ILE A 308 5.24 3.56 10.32
N GLY A 309 4.22 4.22 10.88
CA GLY A 309 3.55 3.70 12.07
C GLY A 309 2.30 4.46 12.49
N CYS A 310 1.76 4.05 13.64
CA CYS A 310 0.53 4.59 14.20
C CYS A 310 0.78 5.13 15.61
N GLN A 311 0.48 6.40 15.81
CA GLN A 311 0.45 7.07 17.12
C GLN A 311 -1.00 7.11 17.60
N ILE A 312 -1.29 6.48 18.74
CA ILE A 312 -2.65 6.27 19.21
C ILE A 312 -2.78 6.80 20.64
N LYS A 313 -3.88 7.51 20.91
CA LYS A 313 -4.26 7.90 22.26
C LYS A 313 -5.68 7.40 22.55
N GLY A 314 -5.88 6.92 23.77
CA GLY A 314 -7.17 6.39 24.22
C GLY A 314 -7.13 6.07 25.70
N VAL A 315 -7.94 5.09 26.11
CA VAL A 315 -8.10 4.66 27.51
C VAL A 315 -7.84 3.17 27.63
N LYS A 316 -7.11 2.77 28.67
CA LYS A 316 -6.95 1.38 29.12
C LYS A 316 -7.11 1.30 30.64
N ASP A 317 -7.95 0.38 31.12
CA ASP A 317 -8.21 0.16 32.56
C ASP A 317 -8.63 1.46 33.32
N GLY A 318 -9.38 2.34 32.63
CA GLY A 318 -9.85 3.61 33.15
C GLY A 318 -8.81 4.75 33.15
N ALA A 319 -7.60 4.53 32.69
CA ALA A 319 -6.55 5.54 32.61
C ALA A 319 -6.22 5.92 31.16
N ASP A 320 -5.84 7.18 30.95
CA ASP A 320 -5.33 7.64 29.65
C ASP A 320 -4.06 6.86 29.27
N ARG A 321 -4.00 6.46 28.03
CA ARG A 321 -2.85 5.75 27.45
C ARG A 321 -2.47 6.36 26.12
N THR A 322 -1.16 6.46 25.86
CA THR A 322 -0.56 6.71 24.56
C THR A 322 0.25 5.50 24.13
N TYR A 323 0.25 5.24 22.83
CA TYR A 323 0.92 4.09 22.25
C TYR A 323 1.43 4.45 20.86
N TYR A 324 2.64 4.03 20.57
CA TYR A 324 3.23 4.17 19.24
C TYR A 324 3.74 2.81 18.78
N ILE A 325 3.30 2.38 17.60
CA ILE A 325 3.73 1.17 16.92
C ILE A 325 4.24 1.54 15.53
N TRP A 326 5.42 1.05 15.13
CA TRP A 326 6.04 1.44 13.86
C TRP A 326 7.01 0.39 13.33
N ASN A 327 7.44 0.58 12.09
CA ASN A 327 8.54 -0.14 11.46
C ASN A 327 9.51 0.85 10.83
N ASN A 328 10.81 0.58 10.96
CA ASN A 328 11.87 1.23 10.19
C ASN A 328 12.41 0.26 9.14
N CYS A 329 12.66 0.75 7.91
CA CYS A 329 13.11 -0.09 6.79
C CYS A 329 14.23 0.61 5.99
N ASP A 330 15.40 -0.02 5.90
CA ASP A 330 16.60 0.53 5.25
C ASP A 330 16.62 0.24 3.75
N HIS A 331 16.80 1.27 2.92
CA HIS A 331 16.79 1.16 1.45
C HIS A 331 17.92 0.25 0.91
N ALA A 332 19.11 0.36 1.45
CA ALA A 332 20.24 -0.44 0.96
C ALA A 332 20.10 -1.91 1.36
N GLN A 333 19.51 -2.19 2.52
CA GLN A 333 19.24 -3.56 2.96
C GLN A 333 18.22 -4.23 2.05
N THR A 334 17.10 -3.56 1.76
CA THR A 334 16.05 -4.11 0.89
C THR A 334 16.55 -4.32 -0.54
N TYR A 335 17.39 -3.42 -1.04
CA TYR A 335 17.98 -3.59 -2.36
C TYR A 335 18.89 -4.82 -2.45
N ARG A 336 19.67 -5.11 -1.41
CA ARG A 336 20.49 -6.35 -1.37
C ARG A 336 19.64 -7.62 -1.37
N GLU A 337 18.48 -7.59 -0.71
CA GLU A 337 17.62 -8.77 -0.59
C GLU A 337 16.77 -9.02 -1.85
N VAL A 338 16.12 -7.98 -2.40
CA VAL A 338 15.11 -8.13 -3.46
C VAL A 338 15.27 -7.15 -4.63
N ARG A 339 16.39 -6.46 -4.77
CA ARG A 339 16.63 -5.41 -5.77
C ARG A 339 15.58 -4.28 -5.75
N GLY A 340 14.84 -4.16 -4.66
CA GLY A 340 13.79 -3.15 -4.44
C GLY A 340 14.20 -2.11 -3.39
N GLN A 341 13.70 -0.89 -3.51
CA GLN A 341 13.87 0.16 -2.51
C GLN A 341 12.84 0.02 -1.37
N ALA A 342 13.10 0.64 -0.20
CA ALA A 342 12.31 0.41 1.01
C ALA A 342 10.80 0.72 0.85
N VAL A 343 10.38 1.75 0.12
CA VAL A 343 8.96 2.06 -0.08
C VAL A 343 8.23 0.94 -0.83
N SER A 344 8.86 0.35 -1.85
CA SER A 344 8.31 -0.84 -2.53
C SER A 344 8.35 -2.08 -1.65
N TYR A 345 9.36 -2.19 -0.78
CA TYR A 345 9.53 -3.33 0.13
C TYR A 345 8.49 -3.29 1.25
N THR A 346 8.27 -2.13 1.87
CA THR A 346 7.27 -1.96 2.92
C THR A 346 5.85 -2.27 2.42
N THR A 347 5.54 -1.98 1.16
CA THR A 347 4.24 -2.36 0.56
C THR A 347 4.19 -3.84 0.16
N GLY A 348 5.24 -4.35 -0.48
CA GLY A 348 5.24 -5.70 -1.06
C GLY A 348 5.34 -6.82 -0.03
N VAL A 349 6.04 -6.63 1.09
CA VAL A 349 6.14 -7.64 2.15
C VAL A 349 4.79 -7.87 2.84
N PRO A 350 4.04 -6.85 3.29
CA PRO A 350 2.68 -7.03 3.80
C PRO A 350 1.73 -7.69 2.81
N ALA A 351 1.81 -7.36 1.53
CA ALA A 351 1.01 -8.02 0.49
C ALA A 351 1.30 -9.53 0.42
N MET A 352 2.56 -9.92 0.45
CA MET A 352 2.93 -11.34 0.52
C MET A 352 2.45 -11.99 1.82
N ILE A 353 2.52 -11.28 2.97
CA ILE A 353 2.04 -11.79 4.25
C ILE A 353 0.52 -12.00 4.22
N GLY A 354 -0.25 -11.04 3.71
CA GLY A 354 -1.69 -11.18 3.54
C GLY A 354 -2.05 -12.39 2.68
N ALA A 355 -1.36 -12.55 1.53
CA ALA A 355 -1.51 -13.74 0.68
C ALA A 355 -1.17 -15.04 1.42
N MET A 356 -0.09 -15.06 2.19
CA MET A 356 0.32 -16.20 3.01
C MET A 356 -0.77 -16.56 4.03
N LEU A 357 -1.30 -15.59 4.75
CA LEU A 357 -2.34 -15.81 5.77
C LEU A 357 -3.67 -16.26 5.15
N MET A 358 -4.01 -15.74 3.97
CA MET A 358 -5.17 -16.27 3.20
C MET A 358 -5.00 -17.73 2.81
N LEU A 359 -3.78 -18.19 2.54
CA LEU A 359 -3.50 -19.53 2.01
C LEU A 359 -3.15 -20.59 3.08
N THR A 360 -2.79 -20.18 4.31
CA THR A 360 -2.29 -21.10 5.35
C THR A 360 -3.37 -21.64 6.28
N GLY A 361 -4.62 -21.25 6.13
CA GLY A 361 -5.70 -21.82 6.90
C GLY A 361 -6.89 -20.92 7.11
N THR A 362 -7.85 -21.41 7.89
CA THR A 362 -9.03 -20.70 8.34
C THR A 362 -8.70 -19.77 9.54
N SER A 363 -9.54 -18.81 9.82
CA SER A 363 -9.33 -17.81 10.89
C SER A 363 -9.17 -18.43 12.29
N ASP A 364 -9.80 -19.61 12.56
CA ASP A 364 -9.66 -20.36 13.80
C ASP A 364 -8.29 -21.06 13.93
N ARG A 365 -7.47 -21.08 12.89
CA ARG A 365 -6.11 -21.64 12.84
C ARG A 365 -5.04 -20.57 12.58
N GLY A 366 -5.36 -19.30 12.80
CA GLY A 366 -4.46 -18.17 12.55
C GLY A 366 -4.32 -17.79 11.08
N GLY A 367 -5.18 -18.29 10.19
CA GLY A 367 -5.28 -17.86 8.80
C GLY A 367 -6.33 -16.78 8.62
N TRP A 368 -6.30 -16.12 7.46
CA TRP A 368 -7.20 -15.02 7.15
C TRP A 368 -8.33 -15.38 6.16
N MET A 369 -8.41 -16.65 5.74
CA MET A 369 -9.40 -17.06 4.75
C MET A 369 -10.84 -16.94 5.28
N LYS A 370 -11.61 -16.02 4.69
CA LYS A 370 -12.99 -15.72 5.05
C LYS A 370 -13.74 -15.18 3.84
N PRO A 371 -14.83 -15.83 3.34
CA PRO A 371 -15.59 -15.33 2.21
C PRO A 371 -16.10 -13.91 2.41
N GLY A 372 -16.15 -13.12 1.33
CA GLY A 372 -16.57 -11.73 1.34
C GLY A 372 -15.44 -10.76 0.97
N VAL A 373 -15.63 -9.47 1.24
CA VAL A 373 -14.66 -8.41 1.03
C VAL A 373 -14.26 -7.82 2.37
N TRP A 374 -12.97 -7.78 2.65
CA TRP A 374 -12.43 -7.45 3.97
C TRP A 374 -11.24 -6.49 3.85
N ASN A 375 -11.14 -5.54 4.80
CA ASN A 375 -9.92 -4.77 5.03
C ASN A 375 -9.09 -5.44 6.13
N CYS A 376 -7.80 -5.12 6.22
CA CYS A 376 -6.86 -5.83 7.10
C CYS A 376 -7.21 -5.74 8.58
N GLU A 377 -7.75 -4.61 9.06
CA GLU A 377 -8.15 -4.40 10.45
C GLU A 377 -9.35 -5.23 10.89
N GLU A 378 -10.11 -5.80 9.95
CA GLU A 378 -11.27 -6.66 10.23
C GLU A 378 -10.86 -8.12 10.54
N LEU A 379 -9.57 -8.45 10.48
CA LEU A 379 -8.98 -9.76 10.66
C LEU A 379 -8.08 -9.78 11.91
N ASP A 380 -7.67 -10.98 12.36
CA ASP A 380 -6.79 -11.08 13.54
C ASP A 380 -5.40 -10.49 13.24
N PRO A 381 -4.94 -9.45 13.97
CA PRO A 381 -3.67 -8.79 13.71
C PRO A 381 -2.44 -9.62 14.11
N ASP A 382 -2.55 -10.51 15.12
CA ASP A 382 -1.39 -11.17 15.74
C ASP A 382 -0.56 -11.99 14.74
N PRO A 383 -1.13 -12.86 13.89
CA PRO A 383 -0.36 -13.62 12.94
C PRO A 383 0.32 -12.75 11.88
N PHE A 384 -0.26 -11.59 11.57
CA PHE A 384 0.35 -10.65 10.62
C PHE A 384 1.58 -9.97 11.23
N ILE A 385 1.48 -9.48 12.48
CA ILE A 385 2.61 -8.90 13.22
C ILE A 385 3.75 -9.91 13.38
N GLU A 386 3.40 -11.18 13.69
CA GLU A 386 4.39 -12.26 13.78
C GLU A 386 5.12 -12.46 12.45
N GLN A 387 4.39 -12.44 11.33
CA GLN A 387 4.99 -12.59 10.00
C GLN A 387 5.80 -11.35 9.61
N MET A 388 5.37 -10.13 9.91
CA MET A 388 6.18 -8.93 9.65
C MET A 388 7.57 -9.06 10.27
N ASN A 389 7.63 -9.47 11.54
CA ASN A 389 8.90 -9.68 12.25
C ASN A 389 9.80 -10.76 11.59
N LYS A 390 9.20 -11.81 11.01
CA LYS A 390 9.92 -12.89 10.32
C LYS A 390 10.36 -12.53 8.91
N GLN A 391 9.62 -11.65 8.23
CA GLN A 391 9.78 -11.38 6.81
C GLN A 391 10.61 -10.14 6.49
N GLY A 392 11.26 -9.54 7.50
CA GLY A 392 12.19 -8.42 7.30
C GLY A 392 11.61 -7.02 7.60
N LEU A 393 10.43 -6.96 8.20
CA LEU A 393 9.81 -5.72 8.69
C LEU A 393 9.56 -5.80 10.20
N PRO A 394 10.60 -5.75 11.05
CA PRO A 394 10.43 -5.85 12.49
C PRO A 394 9.58 -4.71 13.02
N VAL A 395 8.58 -5.06 13.82
CA VAL A 395 7.65 -4.12 14.44
C VAL A 395 8.22 -3.68 15.79
N GLN A 396 8.20 -2.38 16.02
CA GLN A 396 8.61 -1.75 17.26
C GLN A 396 7.41 -1.07 17.92
N GLU A 397 7.43 -0.96 19.25
CA GLU A 397 6.36 -0.36 20.01
C GLU A 397 6.86 0.41 21.24
N ARG A 398 6.13 1.46 21.62
CA ARG A 398 6.30 2.20 22.88
C ARG A 398 4.96 2.45 23.51
N ILE A 399 4.87 2.24 24.82
CA ILE A 399 3.68 2.46 25.63
C ILE A 399 3.93 3.68 26.52
N ASP A 400 2.89 4.50 26.72
CA ASP A 400 2.88 5.66 27.61
C ASP A 400 3.98 6.70 27.31
N VAL A 401 4.34 6.83 26.04
CA VAL A 401 5.20 7.90 25.55
C VAL A 401 4.37 9.17 25.39
N PRO A 402 4.83 10.34 25.86
CA PRO A 402 4.22 11.59 25.41
C PRO A 402 4.29 11.62 23.90
N LEU A 403 3.15 11.59 23.22
CA LEU A 403 3.13 11.86 21.79
C LEU A 403 3.74 13.26 21.61
N PRO A 404 4.71 13.43 20.68
CA PRO A 404 5.50 14.67 20.59
C PRO A 404 4.68 15.93 20.35
N HIS A 405 3.39 15.80 20.15
CA HIS A 405 2.47 16.91 19.98
C HIS A 405 1.12 16.55 20.61
N GLU A 406 0.89 17.07 21.80
CA GLU A 406 -0.47 17.24 22.24
C GLU A 406 -1.20 18.01 21.15
N TYR A 407 -2.20 17.43 20.63
CA TYR A 407 -2.98 17.81 19.48
C TYR A 407 -3.44 19.28 19.60
N PRO A 408 -2.82 20.25 18.93
CA PRO A 408 -3.47 21.55 18.79
C PRO A 408 -4.70 21.33 17.93
N VAL A 409 -5.75 21.95 18.37
CA VAL A 409 -7.01 22.15 17.67
C VAL A 409 -6.77 22.82 16.34
#